data_0d902a33cba65ae51d1592a63f124c63
#
_entry.id   0d902a33cba65ae51d1592a63f124c63
#
_cell.length_a   1.000
_cell.length_b   1.000
_cell.length_c   1.000
_cell.angle_alpha   90.00
_cell.angle_beta   90.00
_cell.angle_gamma   90.00
#
_symmetry.space_group_name_H-M   'P 1'
#
loop_
_entity.id
_entity.type
_entity.pdbx_description
1 polymer ?
#
loop_
_entity_poly.entity_id
_entity_poly.type
_entity_poly.pdbx_seq_one_letter_code
_entity_poly.pdbx_strand_id
1 'polypeptide(L)'
;MLRLYCSPKPRKYALSFFGIVDLLATLPLYIGWLFGTARYLLVIRTFRLIRVFRIFKLFNYLNEGNFLLRSLVFSSRKIIVFFLFVLILVTSIGTLMYMIEGQSPGTSFNNIPNSIYWAIVTMTTVGYGDITPETPLGRFLSAIVMLLGYTIIAVPTGIVSASMIQEHRRRVALKCPHCGKDGHEDGAAYCKYCGGKLVN
;
A
#
# COMPACT_ATOMS: atom_id res chain seq x y z
N MET A 1 -27.07 1.11 -13.74
CA MET A 1 -27.61 1.10 -15.12
C MET A 1 -27.72 2.50 -15.72
N LEU A 2 -28.40 3.48 -15.12
CA LEU A 2 -28.55 4.85 -15.65
C LEU A 2 -27.23 5.57 -16.01
N ARG A 3 -26.14 5.35 -15.27
CA ARG A 3 -24.83 5.96 -15.56
C ARG A 3 -24.13 5.41 -16.82
N LEU A 4 -24.43 4.19 -17.23
CA LEU A 4 -23.91 3.62 -18.47
C LEU A 4 -24.55 4.30 -19.71
N TYR A 5 -25.81 4.72 -19.56
CA TYR A 5 -26.55 5.46 -20.60
C TYR A 5 -26.09 6.92 -20.72
N CYS A 6 -25.70 7.54 -19.59
CA CYS A 6 -25.29 8.95 -19.56
C CYS A 6 -23.80 9.18 -19.86
N SER A 7 -22.99 8.14 -20.05
CA SER A 7 -21.57 8.29 -20.30
C SER A 7 -21.28 8.47 -21.81
N PRO A 8 -20.48 9.47 -22.22
CA PRO A 8 -20.14 9.70 -23.64
C PRO A 8 -19.32 8.56 -24.27
N LYS A 9 -18.74 7.64 -23.47
CA LYS A 9 -18.01 6.44 -23.94
C LYS A 9 -18.33 5.24 -23.04
N PRO A 10 -19.47 4.55 -23.24
CA PRO A 10 -19.96 3.52 -22.31
C PRO A 10 -19.03 2.32 -22.19
N ARG A 11 -18.37 1.88 -23.27
CA ARG A 11 -17.43 0.74 -23.29
C ARG A 11 -16.17 1.02 -22.45
N LYS A 12 -15.62 2.24 -22.53
CA LYS A 12 -14.44 2.64 -21.76
C LYS A 12 -14.76 2.79 -20.27
N TYR A 13 -15.99 3.18 -19.94
CA TYR A 13 -16.46 3.25 -18.57
C TYR A 13 -16.69 1.85 -17.98
N ALA A 14 -17.29 0.93 -18.72
CA ALA A 14 -17.57 -0.44 -18.25
C ALA A 14 -16.30 -1.23 -17.91
N LEU A 15 -15.20 -1.01 -18.67
CA LEU A 15 -13.87 -1.61 -18.41
C LEU A 15 -13.01 -0.80 -17.45
N SER A 16 -13.47 0.37 -17.02
CA SER A 16 -12.81 1.16 -15.98
C SER A 16 -12.98 0.49 -14.62
N PHE A 17 -11.98 0.65 -13.72
CA PHE A 17 -12.04 0.19 -12.32
C PHE A 17 -13.38 0.54 -11.65
N PHE A 18 -13.90 1.75 -11.88
CA PHE A 18 -15.18 2.21 -11.34
C PHE A 18 -16.40 1.55 -11.99
N GLY A 19 -16.32 1.20 -13.27
CA GLY A 19 -17.35 0.43 -13.95
C GLY A 19 -17.44 -1.00 -13.40
N ILE A 20 -16.29 -1.63 -13.13
CA ILE A 20 -16.21 -2.96 -12.53
C ILE A 20 -16.75 -2.94 -11.10
N VAL A 21 -16.42 -1.92 -10.29
CA VAL A 21 -16.96 -1.77 -8.93
C VAL A 21 -18.49 -1.56 -8.94
N ASP A 22 -19.04 -0.80 -9.89
CA ASP A 22 -20.49 -0.64 -10.05
C ASP A 22 -21.17 -1.95 -10.49
N LEU A 23 -20.53 -2.69 -11.38
CA LEU A 23 -21.02 -3.99 -11.83
C LEU A 23 -21.04 -4.99 -10.67
N LEU A 24 -19.93 -5.13 -9.93
CA LEU A 24 -19.84 -5.99 -8.75
C LEU A 24 -20.85 -5.60 -7.67
N ALA A 25 -21.12 -4.32 -7.47
CA ALA A 25 -22.09 -3.84 -6.48
C ALA A 25 -23.56 -4.12 -6.88
N THR A 26 -23.84 -4.31 -8.18
CA THR A 26 -25.19 -4.60 -8.69
C THR A 26 -25.40 -6.09 -8.99
N LEU A 27 -24.35 -6.85 -9.18
CA LEU A 27 -24.35 -8.28 -9.51
C LEU A 27 -25.15 -9.13 -8.51
N PRO A 28 -25.10 -8.91 -7.18
CA PRO A 28 -25.88 -9.68 -6.20
C PRO A 28 -27.40 -9.55 -6.39
N LEU A 29 -27.87 -8.43 -6.93
CA LEU A 29 -29.31 -8.23 -7.21
C LEU A 29 -29.78 -9.15 -8.35
N TYR A 30 -28.97 -9.31 -9.39
CA TYR A 30 -29.30 -10.15 -10.54
C TYR A 30 -29.18 -11.63 -10.22
N ILE A 31 -28.13 -12.03 -9.46
CA ILE A 31 -27.95 -13.41 -9.02
C ILE A 31 -29.10 -13.82 -8.08
N GLY A 32 -29.52 -12.95 -7.15
CA GLY A 32 -30.63 -13.21 -6.25
C GLY A 32 -31.97 -13.40 -6.95
N TRP A 33 -32.17 -12.74 -8.08
CA TRP A 33 -33.38 -12.87 -8.89
C TRP A 33 -33.38 -14.16 -9.75
N LEU A 34 -32.19 -14.60 -10.18
CA LEU A 34 -32.02 -15.76 -11.08
C LEU A 34 -32.02 -17.11 -10.33
N PHE A 35 -31.48 -17.13 -9.10
CA PHE A 35 -31.23 -18.36 -8.33
C PHE A 35 -32.03 -18.41 -7.02
N GLY A 36 -33.33 -18.24 -7.04
CA GLY A 36 -34.26 -18.11 -5.90
C GLY A 36 -34.22 -19.18 -4.78
N THR A 37 -33.14 -19.92 -4.59
CA THR A 37 -33.00 -20.99 -3.60
C THR A 37 -32.40 -20.45 -2.28
N ALA A 38 -33.04 -20.76 -1.16
CA ALA A 38 -32.71 -20.26 0.20
C ALA A 38 -31.23 -20.45 0.62
N ARG A 39 -30.55 -21.46 0.11
CA ARG A 39 -29.15 -21.78 0.40
C ARG A 39 -28.16 -20.69 -0.06
N TYR A 40 -28.49 -19.96 -1.12
CA TYR A 40 -27.66 -18.88 -1.67
C TYR A 40 -27.90 -17.52 -1.01
N LEU A 41 -28.92 -17.40 -0.16
CA LEU A 41 -29.24 -16.14 0.53
C LEU A 41 -28.11 -15.66 1.45
N LEU A 42 -27.35 -16.56 2.09
CA LEU A 42 -26.17 -16.21 2.90
C LEU A 42 -25.05 -15.62 2.05
N VAL A 43 -24.76 -16.24 0.90
CA VAL A 43 -23.75 -15.75 -0.05
C VAL A 43 -24.15 -14.37 -0.59
N ILE A 44 -25.41 -14.19 -0.97
CA ILE A 44 -25.96 -12.91 -1.45
C ILE A 44 -25.89 -11.85 -0.34
N ARG A 45 -26.11 -12.21 0.91
CA ARG A 45 -25.97 -11.30 2.07
C ARG A 45 -24.53 -10.83 2.22
N THR A 46 -23.54 -11.73 2.06
CA THR A 46 -22.11 -11.39 2.10
C THR A 46 -21.71 -10.46 0.95
N PHE A 47 -22.23 -10.68 -0.25
CA PHE A 47 -22.01 -9.80 -1.40
C PHE A 47 -22.57 -8.37 -1.21
N ARG A 48 -23.51 -8.16 -0.26
CA ARG A 48 -23.91 -6.78 0.10
C ARG A 48 -22.76 -5.96 0.65
N LEU A 49 -21.77 -6.60 1.32
CA LEU A 49 -20.59 -5.92 1.86
C LEU A 49 -19.75 -5.30 0.73
N ILE A 50 -19.79 -5.86 -0.48
CA ILE A 50 -19.11 -5.29 -1.65
C ILE A 50 -19.63 -3.88 -1.99
N ARG A 51 -20.84 -3.50 -1.53
CA ARG A 51 -21.35 -2.12 -1.70
C ARG A 51 -20.47 -1.07 -1.01
N VAL A 52 -19.68 -1.46 0.02
CA VAL A 52 -18.71 -0.57 0.66
C VAL A 52 -17.70 -0.03 -0.35
N PHE A 53 -17.35 -0.79 -1.38
CA PHE A 53 -16.44 -0.33 -2.44
C PHE A 53 -16.96 0.90 -3.22
N ARG A 54 -18.25 1.28 -3.04
CA ARG A 54 -18.75 2.55 -3.58
C ARG A 54 -18.03 3.78 -3.01
N ILE A 55 -17.40 3.66 -1.84
CA ILE A 55 -16.58 4.72 -1.23
C ILE A 55 -15.40 5.09 -2.13
N PHE A 56 -14.89 4.13 -2.94
CA PHE A 56 -13.81 4.41 -3.90
C PHE A 56 -14.23 5.38 -5.02
N LYS A 57 -15.51 5.67 -5.20
CA LYS A 57 -15.98 6.72 -6.12
C LYS A 57 -15.57 8.12 -5.66
N LEU A 58 -15.33 8.28 -4.35
CA LEU A 58 -14.81 9.53 -3.79
C LEU A 58 -13.40 9.85 -4.29
N PHE A 59 -12.59 8.84 -4.63
CA PHE A 59 -11.24 9.07 -5.19
C PHE A 59 -11.25 9.86 -6.51
N ASN A 60 -12.34 9.82 -7.28
CA ASN A 60 -12.46 10.63 -8.50
C ASN A 60 -12.61 12.14 -8.23
N TYR A 61 -13.04 12.52 -7.04
CA TYR A 61 -13.19 13.92 -6.65
C TYR A 61 -11.91 14.51 -6.06
N LEU A 62 -10.94 13.65 -5.74
CA LEU A 62 -9.67 14.07 -5.18
C LEU A 62 -8.64 14.16 -6.31
N ASN A 63 -8.42 15.35 -6.87
CA ASN A 63 -7.28 15.62 -7.76
C ASN A 63 -5.95 15.21 -7.10
N GLU A 64 -5.89 15.22 -5.78
CA GLU A 64 -4.81 14.76 -4.94
C GLU A 64 -4.57 13.24 -5.03
N GLY A 65 -5.60 12.43 -5.31
CA GLY A 65 -5.46 10.98 -5.46
C GLY A 65 -4.52 10.58 -6.61
N ASN A 66 -4.57 11.32 -7.71
CA ASN A 66 -3.65 11.10 -8.84
C ASN A 66 -2.21 11.47 -8.51
N PHE A 67 -2.02 12.46 -7.62
CA PHE A 67 -0.70 12.84 -7.12
C PHE A 67 -0.09 11.73 -6.26
N LEU A 68 -0.88 11.20 -5.31
CA LEU A 68 -0.45 10.10 -4.44
C LEU A 68 -0.10 8.85 -5.26
N LEU A 69 -0.97 8.47 -6.21
CA LEU A 69 -0.74 7.31 -7.09
C LEU A 69 0.54 7.47 -7.93
N ARG A 70 0.78 8.63 -8.52
CA ARG A 70 2.01 8.88 -9.28
C ARG A 70 3.25 8.81 -8.40
N SER A 71 3.22 9.37 -7.21
CA SER A 71 4.33 9.31 -6.24
C SER A 71 4.63 7.87 -5.82
N LEU A 72 3.60 7.05 -5.59
CA LEU A 72 3.74 5.63 -5.27
C LEU A 72 4.30 4.83 -6.44
N VAL A 73 3.79 5.03 -7.66
CA VAL A 73 4.29 4.36 -8.87
C VAL A 73 5.74 4.74 -9.14
N PHE A 74 6.10 6.00 -8.96
CA PHE A 74 7.48 6.46 -9.10
C PHE A 74 8.42 5.79 -8.10
N SER A 75 7.95 5.53 -6.88
CA SER A 75 8.71 4.89 -5.81
C SER A 75 8.60 3.37 -5.77
N SER A 76 7.77 2.76 -6.63
CA SER A 76 7.43 1.34 -6.58
C SER A 76 8.64 0.41 -6.55
N ARG A 77 9.67 0.68 -7.36
CA ARG A 77 10.91 -0.12 -7.37
C ARG A 77 11.62 -0.10 -6.02
N LYS A 78 11.71 1.06 -5.38
CA LYS A 78 12.35 1.20 -4.06
C LYS A 78 11.53 0.46 -2.99
N ILE A 79 10.22 0.58 -3.06
CA ILE A 79 9.28 -0.10 -2.15
C ILE A 79 9.36 -1.62 -2.31
N ILE A 80 9.40 -2.14 -3.54
CA ILE A 80 9.51 -3.58 -3.80
C ILE A 80 10.84 -4.13 -3.27
N VAL A 81 11.96 -3.46 -3.56
CA VAL A 81 13.28 -3.86 -3.07
C VAL A 81 13.31 -3.88 -1.53
N PHE A 82 12.75 -2.85 -0.90
CA PHE A 82 12.63 -2.79 0.55
C PHE A 82 11.76 -3.93 1.09
N PHE A 83 10.62 -4.22 0.47
CA PHE A 83 9.74 -5.30 0.88
C PHE A 83 10.41 -6.67 0.76
N LEU A 84 11.15 -6.92 -0.32
CA LEU A 84 11.94 -8.14 -0.48
C LEU A 84 13.02 -8.26 0.60
N PHE A 85 13.70 -7.16 0.93
CA PHE A 85 14.66 -7.14 2.04
C PHE A 85 13.99 -7.51 3.37
N VAL A 86 12.84 -6.92 3.69
CA VAL A 86 12.08 -7.24 4.91
C VAL A 86 11.66 -8.71 4.92
N LEU A 87 11.22 -9.25 3.79
CA LEU A 87 10.83 -10.66 3.67
C LEU A 87 12.02 -11.61 4.01
N ILE A 88 13.19 -11.32 3.46
CA ILE A 88 14.41 -12.09 3.76
C ILE A 88 14.77 -11.97 5.25
N LEU A 89 14.66 -10.76 5.80
CA LEU A 89 15.01 -10.50 7.19
C LEU A 89 14.04 -11.21 8.14
N VAL A 90 12.74 -11.17 7.88
CA VAL A 90 11.72 -11.87 8.68
C VAL A 90 11.90 -13.38 8.63
N THR A 91 12.17 -13.95 7.45
CA THR A 91 12.40 -15.38 7.31
C THR A 91 13.69 -15.81 8.03
N SER A 92 14.75 -15.01 7.97
CA SER A 92 16.01 -15.29 8.67
C SER A 92 15.83 -15.23 10.19
N ILE A 93 15.14 -14.20 10.71
CA ILE A 93 14.86 -14.06 12.15
C ILE A 93 13.95 -15.20 12.62
N GLY A 94 12.88 -15.53 11.89
CA GLY A 94 11.97 -16.60 12.21
C GLY A 94 12.70 -17.97 12.29
N THR A 95 13.57 -18.25 11.31
CA THR A 95 14.37 -19.47 11.32
C THR A 95 15.36 -19.50 12.49
N LEU A 96 16.00 -18.38 12.80
CA LEU A 96 16.90 -18.27 13.94
C LEU A 96 16.17 -18.51 15.27
N MET A 97 14.98 -17.92 15.44
CA MET A 97 14.14 -18.16 16.63
C MET A 97 13.68 -19.61 16.74
N TYR A 98 13.34 -20.26 15.63
CA TYR A 98 13.04 -21.69 15.61
C TYR A 98 14.22 -22.54 16.09
N MET A 99 15.45 -22.18 15.72
CA MET A 99 16.64 -22.92 16.18
C MET A 99 16.91 -22.75 17.68
N ILE A 100 16.59 -21.58 18.24
CA ILE A 100 16.85 -21.26 19.66
C ILE A 100 15.74 -21.81 20.56
N GLU A 101 14.49 -21.58 20.19
CA GLU A 101 13.31 -21.88 21.01
C GLU A 101 12.71 -23.27 20.73
N GLY A 102 12.87 -23.76 19.49
CA GLY A 102 12.22 -25.00 19.04
C GLY A 102 12.67 -26.27 19.74
N GLN A 103 13.76 -26.22 20.52
CA GLN A 103 14.27 -27.37 21.30
C GLN A 103 13.63 -27.44 22.70
N SER A 104 12.93 -26.41 23.14
CA SER A 104 12.30 -26.37 24.46
C SER A 104 10.99 -27.17 24.47
N PRO A 105 10.76 -28.05 25.46
CA PRO A 105 9.52 -28.81 25.53
C PRO A 105 8.32 -27.88 25.75
N GLY A 106 7.29 -28.04 24.92
CA GLY A 106 6.06 -27.22 25.03
C GLY A 106 6.11 -25.86 24.35
N THR A 107 7.18 -25.54 23.65
CA THR A 107 7.34 -24.26 22.95
C THR A 107 6.31 -24.05 21.83
N SER A 108 5.87 -22.82 21.68
CA SER A 108 5.02 -22.40 20.54
C SER A 108 5.80 -22.27 19.23
N PHE A 109 7.15 -22.28 19.27
CA PHE A 109 8.05 -22.27 18.12
C PHE A 109 8.28 -23.70 17.55
N ASN A 110 7.20 -24.44 17.35
CA ASN A 110 7.22 -25.87 16.98
C ASN A 110 7.53 -26.11 15.50
N ASN A 111 7.48 -25.09 14.66
CA ASN A 111 7.81 -25.14 13.23
C ASN A 111 8.28 -23.78 12.69
N ILE A 112 8.96 -23.80 11.55
CA ILE A 112 9.49 -22.60 10.90
C ILE A 112 8.38 -21.60 10.52
N PRO A 113 7.22 -22.00 9.93
CA PRO A 113 6.15 -21.08 9.61
C PRO A 113 5.61 -20.30 10.82
N ASN A 114 5.43 -20.96 11.98
CA ASN A 114 4.98 -20.28 13.22
C ASN A 114 6.03 -19.29 13.72
N SER A 115 7.29 -19.61 13.59
CA SER A 115 8.40 -18.73 13.98
C SER A 115 8.51 -17.51 13.05
N ILE A 116 8.24 -17.69 11.75
CA ILE A 116 8.15 -16.60 10.78
C ILE A 116 6.93 -15.72 11.09
N TYR A 117 5.78 -16.32 11.40
CA TYR A 117 4.59 -15.60 11.82
C TYR A 117 4.87 -14.73 13.04
N TRP A 118 5.53 -15.28 14.07
CA TRP A 118 5.94 -14.51 15.24
C TRP A 118 6.84 -13.33 14.84
N ALA A 119 7.83 -13.55 13.96
CA ALA A 119 8.72 -12.49 13.52
C ALA A 119 7.96 -11.37 12.80
N ILE A 120 6.97 -11.72 11.93
CA ILE A 120 6.11 -10.74 11.26
C ILE A 120 5.32 -9.95 12.30
N VAL A 121 4.62 -10.61 13.20
CA VAL A 121 3.76 -9.99 14.21
C VAL A 121 4.56 -9.05 15.13
N THR A 122 5.79 -9.46 15.49
CA THR A 122 6.68 -8.68 16.34
C THR A 122 7.25 -7.46 15.60
N MET A 123 7.78 -7.66 14.38
CA MET A 123 8.39 -6.57 13.59
C MET A 123 7.38 -5.55 13.10
N THR A 124 6.12 -5.95 12.86
CA THR A 124 5.03 -5.04 12.51
C THR A 124 4.43 -4.33 13.74
N THR A 125 4.96 -4.57 14.93
CA THR A 125 4.50 -3.99 16.22
C THR A 125 3.08 -4.37 16.61
N VAL A 126 2.51 -5.44 16.04
CA VAL A 126 1.17 -5.95 16.37
C VAL A 126 1.20 -6.64 17.73
N GLY A 127 2.11 -7.62 17.94
CA GLY A 127 2.38 -8.26 19.21
C GLY A 127 1.18 -8.97 19.84
N TYR A 128 0.55 -9.92 19.17
CA TYR A 128 -0.60 -10.66 19.72
C TYR A 128 -0.29 -11.39 21.03
N GLY A 129 0.99 -11.78 21.25
CA GLY A 129 1.40 -12.48 22.47
C GLY A 129 1.01 -13.97 22.51
N ASP A 130 0.53 -14.50 21.42
CA ASP A 130 0.17 -15.90 21.21
C ASP A 130 1.40 -16.82 21.09
N ILE A 131 2.49 -16.28 20.57
CA ILE A 131 3.81 -16.92 20.50
C ILE A 131 4.81 -15.98 21.17
N THR A 132 5.49 -16.46 22.21
CA THR A 132 6.47 -15.67 22.97
C THR A 132 7.69 -16.52 23.29
N PRO A 133 8.93 -15.99 23.18
CA PRO A 133 10.14 -16.71 23.54
C PRO A 133 10.22 -16.91 25.07
N GLU A 134 10.61 -18.11 25.48
CA GLU A 134 10.72 -18.53 26.88
C GLU A 134 12.18 -18.54 27.36
N THR A 135 13.13 -18.85 26.45
CA THR A 135 14.54 -18.91 26.81
C THR A 135 15.14 -17.51 27.03
N PRO A 136 16.15 -17.35 27.90
CA PRO A 136 16.82 -16.07 28.10
C PRO A 136 17.44 -15.51 26.79
N LEU A 137 18.00 -16.39 25.96
CA LEU A 137 18.60 -16.02 24.68
C LEU A 137 17.53 -15.56 23.67
N GLY A 138 16.40 -16.26 23.59
CA GLY A 138 15.28 -15.88 22.75
C GLY A 138 14.67 -14.55 23.17
N ARG A 139 14.53 -14.29 24.47
CA ARG A 139 14.07 -12.99 25.01
C ARG A 139 15.03 -11.86 24.68
N PHE A 140 16.32 -12.07 24.78
CA PHE A 140 17.32 -11.08 24.40
C PHE A 140 17.24 -10.77 22.90
N LEU A 141 17.17 -11.80 22.05
CA LEU A 141 17.04 -11.64 20.62
C LEU A 141 15.72 -10.93 20.24
N SER A 142 14.61 -11.28 20.91
CA SER A 142 13.32 -10.62 20.66
C SER A 142 13.35 -9.14 20.96
N ALA A 143 14.07 -8.70 22.01
CA ALA A 143 14.24 -7.27 22.28
C ALA A 143 14.95 -6.53 21.13
N ILE A 144 15.98 -7.16 20.54
CA ILE A 144 16.66 -6.60 19.35
C ILE A 144 15.68 -6.54 18.16
N VAL A 145 14.92 -7.61 17.93
CA VAL A 145 13.94 -7.69 16.84
C VAL A 145 12.85 -6.60 16.98
N MET A 146 12.38 -6.34 18.19
CA MET A 146 11.41 -5.27 18.46
C MET A 146 11.97 -3.89 18.12
N LEU A 147 13.22 -3.61 18.48
CA LEU A 147 13.89 -2.35 18.13
C LEU A 147 14.09 -2.21 16.62
N LEU A 148 14.49 -3.29 15.94
CA LEU A 148 14.60 -3.31 14.48
C LEU A 148 13.24 -3.08 13.80
N GLY A 149 12.17 -3.70 14.32
CA GLY A 149 10.81 -3.50 13.80
C GLY A 149 10.39 -2.05 13.79
N TYR A 150 10.68 -1.31 14.85
CA TYR A 150 10.40 0.12 14.91
C TYR A 150 11.13 0.92 13.81
N THR A 151 12.41 0.64 13.57
CA THR A 151 13.19 1.34 12.56
C THR A 151 12.76 1.01 11.12
N ILE A 152 12.32 -0.23 10.88
CA ILE A 152 11.87 -0.69 9.57
C ILE A 152 10.62 0.06 9.10
N ILE A 153 9.69 0.43 9.98
CA ILE A 153 8.47 1.18 9.61
C ILE A 153 8.81 2.59 9.10
N ALA A 154 9.89 3.20 9.58
CA ALA A 154 10.31 4.53 9.19
C ALA A 154 10.79 4.63 7.73
N VAL A 155 11.37 3.55 7.17
CA VAL A 155 11.97 3.57 5.82
C VAL A 155 10.93 3.75 4.70
N PRO A 156 9.85 2.97 4.61
CA PRO A 156 8.81 3.19 3.58
C PRO A 156 8.18 4.57 3.69
N THR A 157 7.91 5.03 4.91
CA THR A 157 7.35 6.36 5.14
C THR A 157 8.28 7.45 4.62
N GLY A 158 9.59 7.34 4.87
CA GLY A 158 10.60 8.25 4.36
C GLY A 158 10.69 8.24 2.83
N ILE A 159 10.66 7.06 2.20
CA ILE A 159 10.70 6.91 0.73
C ILE A 159 9.49 7.59 0.09
N VAL A 160 8.28 7.36 0.62
CA VAL A 160 7.05 7.95 0.09
C VAL A 160 7.06 9.46 0.29
N SER A 161 7.41 9.95 1.48
CA SER A 161 7.48 11.38 1.78
C SER A 161 8.47 12.11 0.87
N ALA A 162 9.68 11.57 0.69
CA ALA A 162 10.67 12.14 -0.21
C ALA A 162 10.18 12.20 -1.66
N SER A 163 9.46 11.17 -2.11
CA SER A 163 8.91 11.12 -3.47
C SER A 163 7.77 12.11 -3.67
N MET A 164 6.96 12.34 -2.66
CA MET A 164 5.90 13.35 -2.70
C MET A 164 6.48 14.77 -2.79
N ILE A 165 7.52 15.07 -2.02
CA ILE A 165 8.24 16.35 -2.07
C ILE A 165 8.84 16.55 -3.47
N GLN A 166 9.46 15.52 -4.04
CA GLN A 166 10.07 15.60 -5.37
C GLN A 166 9.02 15.82 -6.47
N GLU A 167 7.88 15.14 -6.41
CA GLU A 167 6.78 15.33 -7.35
C GLU A 167 6.14 16.72 -7.21
N HIS A 168 6.00 17.22 -5.98
CA HIS A 168 5.52 18.58 -5.72
C HIS A 168 6.44 19.62 -6.36
N ARG A 169 7.74 19.51 -6.13
CA ARG A 169 8.75 20.39 -6.75
C ARG A 169 8.70 20.36 -8.27
N ARG A 170 8.48 19.19 -8.89
CA ARG A 170 8.32 19.08 -10.34
C ARG A 170 7.10 19.83 -10.88
N ARG A 171 5.99 19.85 -10.13
CA ARG A 171 4.78 20.56 -10.52
C ARG A 171 4.92 22.08 -10.44
N VAL A 172 5.64 22.53 -9.43
CA VAL A 172 5.86 23.98 -9.17
C VAL A 172 7.04 24.51 -10.00
N ALA A 173 7.85 23.64 -10.60
CA ALA A 173 8.99 24.05 -11.40
C ALA A 173 8.56 24.94 -12.56
N LEU A 174 8.95 26.22 -12.48
CA LEU A 174 8.70 27.22 -13.51
C LEU A 174 9.38 26.80 -14.81
N LYS A 175 8.62 26.77 -15.91
CA LYS A 175 9.18 26.64 -17.27
C LYS A 175 9.59 28.01 -17.75
N CYS A 176 10.82 28.10 -18.27
CA CYS A 176 11.29 29.34 -18.86
C CYS A 176 10.49 29.67 -20.14
N PRO A 177 9.88 30.87 -20.25
CA PRO A 177 9.12 31.27 -21.45
C PRO A 177 10.02 31.44 -22.69
N HIS A 178 11.33 31.66 -22.52
CA HIS A 178 12.27 31.87 -23.62
C HIS A 178 12.87 30.58 -24.18
N CYS A 179 13.30 29.63 -23.30
CA CYS A 179 13.98 28.42 -23.76
C CYS A 179 13.21 27.13 -23.47
N GLY A 180 12.06 27.21 -22.80
CA GLY A 180 11.20 26.06 -22.48
C GLY A 180 11.76 25.07 -21.45
N LYS A 181 12.97 25.30 -20.93
CA LYS A 181 13.59 24.42 -19.92
C LYS A 181 12.99 24.64 -18.55
N ASP A 182 12.82 23.57 -17.81
CA ASP A 182 12.34 23.52 -16.43
C ASP A 182 13.48 23.26 -15.42
N GLY A 183 13.15 23.11 -14.15
CA GLY A 183 14.11 22.77 -13.12
C GLY A 183 14.86 23.96 -12.51
N HIS A 184 14.22 25.12 -12.50
CA HIS A 184 14.71 26.30 -11.76
C HIS A 184 14.45 26.13 -10.26
N GLU A 185 15.27 26.81 -9.44
CA GLU A 185 15.05 26.86 -8.00
C GLU A 185 13.79 27.64 -7.67
N ASP A 186 13.14 27.30 -6.55
CA ASP A 186 11.96 28.02 -6.08
C ASP A 186 12.34 29.49 -5.81
N GLY A 187 11.64 30.43 -6.47
CA GLY A 187 11.92 31.85 -6.35
C GLY A 187 13.00 32.40 -7.30
N ALA A 188 13.52 31.60 -8.26
CA ALA A 188 14.50 32.09 -9.23
C ALA A 188 13.92 33.20 -10.11
N ALA A 189 14.55 34.38 -10.13
CA ALA A 189 14.15 35.51 -10.94
C ALA A 189 14.59 35.37 -12.42
N TYR A 190 15.64 34.61 -12.68
CA TYR A 190 16.23 34.44 -14.00
C TYR A 190 16.49 32.97 -14.33
N CYS A 191 16.38 32.62 -15.61
CA CYS A 191 16.64 31.27 -16.10
C CYS A 191 18.16 30.96 -16.05
N LYS A 192 18.53 29.87 -15.38
CA LYS A 192 19.94 29.43 -15.28
C LYS A 192 20.56 28.95 -16.60
N TYR A 193 19.74 28.72 -17.64
CA TYR A 193 20.21 28.23 -18.95
C TYR A 193 20.33 29.33 -19.99
N CYS A 194 19.40 30.29 -20.04
CA CYS A 194 19.38 31.32 -21.06
C CYS A 194 19.42 32.76 -20.52
N GLY A 195 19.43 32.93 -19.17
CA GLY A 195 19.43 34.25 -18.54
C GLY A 195 18.11 35.04 -18.66
N GLY A 196 17.11 34.51 -19.36
CA GLY A 196 15.80 35.16 -19.52
C GLY A 196 15.06 35.28 -18.18
N LYS A 197 14.30 36.35 -17.99
CA LYS A 197 13.49 36.58 -16.78
C LYS A 197 12.40 35.54 -16.67
N LEU A 198 12.31 34.90 -15.51
CA LEU A 198 11.22 34.01 -15.17
C LEU A 198 10.10 34.85 -14.56
N VAL A 199 8.92 34.80 -15.17
CA VAL A 199 7.75 35.51 -14.64
C VAL A 199 7.17 34.67 -13.52
N ASN A 200 7.02 35.25 -12.35
CA ASN A 200 6.22 34.70 -11.26
C ASN A 200 4.74 34.81 -11.59
#